data_8cf13d31354c7a131d0db215e63334b4
#
_entry.id   8cf13d31354c7a131d0db215e63334b4
#
_cell.length_a   1.000
_cell.length_b   1.000
_cell.length_c   1.000
_cell.angle_alpha   90.00
_cell.angle_beta   90.00
_cell.angle_gamma   90.00
#
_symmetry.space_group_name_H-M   'P 1'
#
loop_
_entity.id
_entity.type
_entity.pdbx_description
1 polymer ?
#
loop_
_entity_poly.entity_id
_entity_poly.type
_entity_poly.pdbx_seq_one_letter_code
_entity_poly.pdbx_strand_id
1 'polypeptide(L)'
;MTARKPNTKPGKAKNSSSQDETSGSNGGTRYRRLPTGAHGLTREEVELDQRGRLRSAMIELIAERGYPAVRILDLTQLAHVSRPTFYNLYADKEELLLSAYEDIAGRTTAHVAEAYVSGEAQAQSLELALVAFAELAAAEPEAMTLALLGTFGAGPRALSRRNRTTQALEQMIQTGRERSWSEHPADLTTKFLIGGIREVSATRLRQGRAEELLALAGELGDWANSYPQTLPLGLEGSRRVQARDDGPSATAAPAAARGRRVEGRLPSGRHDLAREEVVKSQRERIVDATAAIVAEKGFAGLTIPEIASRANVSHETFYEMYPTKHDAFLGAQKVGLHQALRVTAEAYEAREAEWHEGVAAGIDALTEFVCSEPAHAHLTLIDTFGASPAAIEIRESALEAFTGYLRPGFEHAPAQIDAPEITAEAVAGGIWQVLHHYIEHERMHELCDAAPQLVYLTLNPFTGPELAAETARSLAASAQ
;
A
#
# COMPACT_ATOMS: atom_id res chain seq x y z
N MET A 1 37.33 20.50 -85.99
CA MET A 1 35.97 20.32 -86.44
C MET A 1 35.33 19.29 -85.48
N THR A 2 34.64 19.72 -84.51
CA THR A 2 34.35 19.01 -83.30
C THR A 2 32.85 18.73 -83.27
N ALA A 3 32.45 17.48 -83.15
CA ALA A 3 31.07 17.06 -82.99
C ALA A 3 30.75 16.74 -81.49
N ARG A 4 29.74 17.41 -80.97
CA ARG A 4 29.15 17.21 -79.64
C ARG A 4 28.32 15.91 -79.62
N LYS A 5 28.54 15.05 -78.61
CA LYS A 5 27.63 13.94 -78.24
C LYS A 5 26.60 14.41 -77.18
N PRO A 6 25.39 13.93 -77.29
CA PRO A 6 24.37 14.20 -76.22
C PRO A 6 24.45 13.19 -75.06
N ASN A 7 24.18 13.69 -73.91
CA ASN A 7 24.19 13.00 -72.60
C ASN A 7 22.80 12.36 -72.30
N THR A 8 22.73 11.05 -72.25
CA THR A 8 21.52 10.31 -71.81
C THR A 8 21.73 9.74 -70.41
N LYS A 9 20.88 10.18 -69.42
CA LYS A 9 20.80 9.60 -68.08
C LYS A 9 20.02 8.28 -68.10
N PRO A 10 20.45 7.21 -67.40
CA PRO A 10 19.68 5.98 -67.29
C PRO A 10 18.66 6.11 -66.08
N GLY A 11 17.45 5.60 -66.32
CA GLY A 11 16.36 5.53 -65.40
C GLY A 11 16.64 4.53 -64.23
N LYS A 12 16.21 4.91 -63.07
CA LYS A 12 16.21 4.04 -61.87
C LYS A 12 15.06 3.03 -61.93
N ALA A 13 15.39 1.74 -61.96
CA ALA A 13 14.49 0.64 -61.78
C ALA A 13 14.00 0.61 -60.29
N LYS A 14 12.70 0.38 -60.10
CA LYS A 14 12.10 0.04 -58.85
C LYS A 14 12.47 -1.40 -58.48
N ASN A 15 13.18 -1.60 -57.39
CA ASN A 15 13.33 -2.91 -56.79
C ASN A 15 12.34 -2.99 -55.62
N SER A 16 11.36 -3.86 -55.78
CA SER A 16 10.54 -4.43 -54.69
C SER A 16 11.36 -5.56 -54.07
N SER A 17 11.69 -5.43 -52.81
CA SER A 17 12.10 -6.55 -51.98
C SER A 17 11.34 -6.50 -50.67
N SER A 18 10.65 -7.60 -50.50
CA SER A 18 9.88 -8.10 -49.39
C SER A 18 10.66 -8.26 -48.08
N GLN A 19 9.90 -8.13 -47.03
CA GLN A 19 9.98 -8.87 -45.75
C GLN A 19 11.20 -8.62 -44.85
N ASP A 20 10.92 -7.93 -43.76
CA ASP A 20 11.37 -8.38 -42.46
C ASP A 20 10.27 -8.04 -41.45
N GLU A 21 9.49 -9.07 -41.13
CA GLU A 21 8.66 -9.13 -39.93
C GLU A 21 9.57 -9.36 -38.73
N THR A 22 9.85 -8.30 -37.98
CA THR A 22 10.35 -8.44 -36.63
C THR A 22 9.26 -7.97 -35.67
N SER A 23 8.82 -8.90 -34.85
CA SER A 23 8.00 -8.75 -33.67
C SER A 23 8.38 -7.50 -32.89
N GLY A 24 7.56 -6.47 -32.99
CA GLY A 24 7.61 -5.24 -32.20
C GLY A 24 6.33 -5.08 -31.44
N SER A 25 6.50 -5.06 -30.14
CA SER A 25 5.56 -4.80 -29.05
C SER A 25 4.34 -3.95 -29.43
N ASN A 26 3.21 -4.29 -28.80
CA ASN A 26 1.87 -3.70 -28.88
C ASN A 26 1.77 -2.19 -28.55
N GLY A 27 2.89 -1.47 -28.35
CA GLY A 27 2.94 -0.04 -28.00
C GLY A 27 2.63 0.95 -29.13
N GLY A 28 2.68 0.54 -30.39
CA GLY A 28 2.62 1.45 -31.54
C GLY A 28 1.25 2.11 -31.81
N THR A 29 0.16 1.56 -31.29
CA THR A 29 -1.22 2.05 -31.53
C THR A 29 -1.71 3.01 -30.46
N ARG A 30 -1.25 2.87 -29.21
CA ARG A 30 -1.71 3.61 -28.02
C ARG A 30 -1.37 5.10 -28.06
N TYR A 31 -0.26 5.48 -28.71
CA TYR A 31 0.25 6.87 -28.79
C TYR A 31 0.23 7.44 -30.21
N ARG A 32 -0.59 6.90 -31.11
CA ARG A 32 -0.68 7.37 -32.49
C ARG A 32 -1.14 8.83 -32.51
N ARG A 33 -0.30 9.72 -33.05
CA ARG A 33 -0.68 11.12 -33.27
C ARG A 33 -1.88 11.21 -34.19
N LEU A 34 -2.82 12.08 -33.85
CA LEU A 34 -3.83 12.51 -34.79
C LEU A 34 -3.16 13.18 -36.00
N PRO A 35 -3.74 13.10 -37.23
CA PRO A 35 -3.23 13.74 -38.41
C PRO A 35 -2.98 15.24 -38.17
N THR A 36 -1.83 15.74 -38.59
CA THR A 36 -1.53 17.19 -38.55
C THR A 36 -2.20 17.87 -39.75
N GLY A 37 -3.01 18.91 -39.53
CA GLY A 37 -3.70 19.65 -40.58
C GLY A 37 -5.22 19.64 -40.40
N ALA A 38 -5.98 20.08 -41.42
CA ALA A 38 -7.45 20.08 -41.39
C ALA A 38 -7.98 18.64 -41.38
N HIS A 39 -8.12 18.08 -40.19
CA HIS A 39 -8.83 16.82 -39.93
C HIS A 39 -10.24 17.21 -39.46
N GLY A 40 -11.26 16.47 -39.84
CA GLY A 40 -12.67 16.76 -39.50
C GLY A 40 -13.01 16.59 -38.00
N LEU A 41 -12.01 16.51 -37.10
CA LEU A 41 -12.21 16.35 -35.67
C LEU A 41 -12.50 17.71 -35.00
N THR A 42 -13.43 17.71 -34.08
CA THR A 42 -13.74 18.86 -33.22
C THR A 42 -12.59 19.10 -32.22
N ARG A 43 -12.57 20.30 -31.63
CA ARG A 43 -11.61 20.63 -30.58
C ARG A 43 -11.75 19.67 -29.37
N GLU A 44 -12.99 19.32 -29.02
CA GLU A 44 -13.28 18.39 -27.93
C GLU A 44 -12.76 16.99 -28.18
N GLU A 45 -12.89 16.47 -29.41
CA GLU A 45 -12.34 15.17 -29.80
C GLU A 45 -10.80 15.14 -29.71
N VAL A 46 -10.15 16.24 -30.12
CA VAL A 46 -8.69 16.38 -30.01
C VAL A 46 -8.25 16.44 -28.55
N GLU A 47 -8.96 17.17 -27.69
CA GLU A 47 -8.68 17.26 -26.26
C GLU A 47 -8.89 15.90 -25.57
N LEU A 48 -9.93 15.17 -25.92
CA LEU A 48 -10.21 13.83 -25.40
C LEU A 48 -9.09 12.84 -25.74
N ASP A 49 -8.65 12.84 -26.99
CA ASP A 49 -7.52 12.03 -27.45
C ASP A 49 -6.23 12.38 -26.70
N GLN A 50 -5.92 13.67 -26.56
CA GLN A 50 -4.71 14.11 -25.85
C GLN A 50 -4.76 13.73 -24.36
N ARG A 51 -5.92 13.87 -23.69
CA ARG A 51 -6.11 13.40 -22.32
C ARG A 51 -5.95 11.89 -22.20
N GLY A 52 -6.49 11.11 -23.14
CA GLY A 52 -6.34 9.67 -23.19
C GLY A 52 -4.87 9.24 -23.28
N ARG A 53 -4.10 9.85 -24.21
CA ARG A 53 -2.66 9.56 -24.37
C ARG A 53 -1.84 9.95 -23.14
N LEU A 54 -2.13 11.09 -22.52
CA LEU A 54 -1.45 11.49 -21.28
C LEU A 54 -1.77 10.55 -20.11
N ARG A 55 -3.02 10.10 -19.97
CA ARG A 55 -3.40 9.11 -18.94
C ARG A 55 -2.68 7.77 -19.19
N SER A 56 -2.66 7.29 -20.42
CA SER A 56 -1.93 6.06 -20.78
C SER A 56 -0.41 6.19 -20.49
N ALA A 57 0.19 7.34 -20.80
CA ALA A 57 1.60 7.59 -20.48
C ALA A 57 1.85 7.64 -18.93
N MET A 58 0.91 8.17 -18.16
CA MET A 58 1.01 8.16 -16.69
C MET A 58 0.96 6.73 -16.15
N ILE A 59 0.04 5.88 -16.65
CA ILE A 59 -0.12 4.48 -16.25
C ILE A 59 1.18 3.72 -16.51
N GLU A 60 1.72 3.80 -17.74
CA GLU A 60 2.93 3.09 -18.16
C GLU A 60 4.15 3.53 -17.34
N LEU A 61 4.37 4.83 -17.18
CA LEU A 61 5.54 5.35 -16.48
C LEU A 61 5.48 5.10 -14.95
N ILE A 62 4.29 5.04 -14.36
CA ILE A 62 4.15 4.67 -12.94
C ILE A 62 4.43 3.18 -12.75
N ALA A 63 3.93 2.32 -13.62
CA ALA A 63 4.20 0.88 -13.55
C ALA A 63 5.70 0.59 -13.70
N GLU A 64 6.40 1.35 -14.56
CA GLU A 64 7.84 1.18 -14.82
C GLU A 64 8.71 1.65 -13.65
N ARG A 65 8.45 2.83 -13.05
CA ARG A 65 9.39 3.50 -12.14
C ARG A 65 8.77 4.22 -10.94
N GLY A 66 7.48 4.08 -10.73
CA GLY A 66 6.75 4.73 -9.64
C GLY A 66 6.52 6.24 -9.84
N TYR A 67 5.49 6.77 -9.19
CA TYR A 67 5.08 8.18 -9.34
C TYR A 67 6.19 9.21 -9.02
N PRO A 68 7.02 9.08 -7.95
CA PRO A 68 8.04 10.08 -7.64
C PRO A 68 9.04 10.30 -8.78
N ALA A 69 9.39 9.25 -9.53
CA ALA A 69 10.36 9.30 -10.61
C ALA A 69 9.79 9.84 -11.94
N VAL A 70 8.48 9.93 -12.10
CA VAL A 70 7.83 10.43 -13.32
C VAL A 70 7.92 11.95 -13.41
N ARG A 71 8.41 12.48 -14.53
CA ARG A 71 8.49 13.91 -14.82
C ARG A 71 7.51 14.31 -15.91
N ILE A 72 7.03 15.56 -15.89
CA ILE A 72 6.14 16.08 -16.95
C ILE A 72 6.78 15.97 -18.34
N LEU A 73 8.10 16.12 -18.42
CA LEU A 73 8.81 15.94 -19.69
C LEU A 73 8.64 14.52 -20.26
N ASP A 74 8.77 13.50 -19.42
CA ASP A 74 8.63 12.10 -19.81
C ASP A 74 7.20 11.81 -20.31
N LEU A 75 6.20 12.32 -19.58
CA LEU A 75 4.78 12.22 -19.94
C LEU A 75 4.47 12.86 -21.29
N THR A 76 4.95 14.08 -21.50
CA THR A 76 4.68 14.82 -22.75
C THR A 76 5.40 14.22 -23.95
N GLN A 77 6.60 13.67 -23.75
CA GLN A 77 7.34 12.97 -24.80
C GLN A 77 6.64 11.66 -25.20
N LEU A 78 6.30 10.83 -24.21
CA LEU A 78 5.64 9.54 -24.45
C LEU A 78 4.24 9.72 -25.07
N ALA A 79 3.45 10.64 -24.53
CA ALA A 79 2.10 10.95 -25.04
C ALA A 79 2.11 11.71 -26.37
N HIS A 80 3.24 12.17 -26.86
CA HIS A 80 3.36 13.06 -28.03
C HIS A 80 2.49 14.32 -27.92
N VAL A 81 2.48 14.95 -26.74
CA VAL A 81 1.74 16.17 -26.42
C VAL A 81 2.73 17.27 -26.09
N SER A 82 2.48 18.52 -26.51
CA SER A 82 3.35 19.63 -26.15
C SER A 82 3.21 20.01 -24.67
N ARG A 83 4.28 20.58 -24.05
CA ARG A 83 4.19 21.09 -22.67
C ARG A 83 3.09 22.16 -22.49
N PRO A 84 2.92 23.15 -23.38
CA PRO A 84 1.79 24.07 -23.31
C PRO A 84 0.44 23.36 -23.34
N THR A 85 0.27 22.36 -24.20
CA THR A 85 -0.95 21.57 -24.26
C THR A 85 -1.19 20.79 -22.94
N PHE A 86 -0.12 20.23 -22.34
CA PHE A 86 -0.22 19.59 -21.05
C PHE A 86 -0.82 20.53 -20.00
N TYR A 87 -0.27 21.75 -19.86
CA TYR A 87 -0.73 22.74 -18.89
C TYR A 87 -2.11 23.34 -19.21
N ASN A 88 -2.57 23.25 -20.45
CA ASN A 88 -3.94 23.58 -20.80
C ASN A 88 -4.95 22.50 -20.37
N LEU A 89 -4.50 21.23 -20.24
CA LEU A 89 -5.34 20.09 -19.90
C LEU A 89 -5.31 19.74 -18.40
N TYR A 90 -4.15 19.95 -17.75
CA TYR A 90 -3.88 19.61 -16.35
C TYR A 90 -2.98 20.66 -15.70
N ALA A 91 -3.34 21.12 -14.50
CA ALA A 91 -2.55 22.10 -13.77
C ALA A 91 -1.17 21.56 -13.36
N ASP A 92 -1.11 20.30 -12.99
CA ASP A 92 0.11 19.64 -12.53
C ASP A 92 0.11 18.13 -12.80
N LYS A 93 1.21 17.48 -12.41
CA LYS A 93 1.38 16.01 -12.53
C LYS A 93 0.40 15.23 -11.64
N GLU A 94 0.04 15.78 -10.48
CA GLU A 94 -0.88 15.14 -9.54
C GLU A 94 -2.30 15.13 -10.12
N GLU A 95 -2.75 16.20 -10.75
CA GLU A 95 -4.07 16.26 -11.40
C GLU A 95 -4.21 15.23 -12.52
N LEU A 96 -3.15 15.04 -13.32
CA LEU A 96 -3.14 13.99 -14.34
C LEU A 96 -3.20 12.59 -13.69
N LEU A 97 -2.44 12.34 -12.62
CA LEU A 97 -2.53 11.08 -11.89
C LEU A 97 -3.94 10.83 -11.36
N LEU A 98 -4.55 11.84 -10.72
CA LEU A 98 -5.90 11.73 -10.19
C LEU A 98 -6.92 11.42 -11.30
N SER A 99 -6.79 12.07 -12.47
CA SER A 99 -7.63 11.77 -13.63
C SER A 99 -7.47 10.34 -14.14
N ALA A 100 -6.25 9.79 -14.18
CA ALA A 100 -6.00 8.41 -14.56
C ALA A 100 -6.55 7.43 -13.50
N TYR A 101 -6.30 7.71 -12.23
CA TYR A 101 -6.80 6.92 -11.11
C TYR A 101 -8.34 6.85 -11.09
N GLU A 102 -9.03 7.99 -11.24
CA GLU A 102 -10.49 8.05 -11.23
C GLU A 102 -11.13 7.24 -12.37
N ASP A 103 -10.53 7.27 -13.55
CA ASP A 103 -10.99 6.48 -14.69
C ASP A 103 -10.86 4.97 -14.40
N ILE A 104 -9.69 4.53 -13.91
CA ILE A 104 -9.44 3.12 -13.59
C ILE A 104 -10.31 2.67 -12.42
N ALA A 105 -10.28 3.40 -11.31
CA ALA A 105 -11.03 3.06 -10.10
C ALA A 105 -12.54 3.02 -10.37
N GLY A 106 -13.07 3.97 -11.16
CA GLY A 106 -14.48 4.00 -11.55
C GLY A 106 -14.88 2.78 -12.37
N ARG A 107 -14.10 2.43 -13.40
CA ARG A 107 -14.35 1.22 -14.22
C ARG A 107 -14.22 -0.06 -13.39
N THR A 108 -13.19 -0.18 -12.58
CA THR A 108 -12.97 -1.34 -11.72
C THR A 108 -14.10 -1.51 -10.71
N THR A 109 -14.46 -0.43 -10.00
CA THR A 109 -15.54 -0.48 -9.01
C THR A 109 -16.89 -0.84 -9.65
N ALA A 110 -17.18 -0.27 -10.82
CA ALA A 110 -18.45 -0.59 -11.53
C ALA A 110 -18.50 -2.08 -11.94
N HIS A 111 -17.41 -2.60 -12.52
CA HIS A 111 -17.32 -4.00 -12.96
C HIS A 111 -17.42 -4.99 -11.79
N VAL A 112 -16.66 -4.73 -10.72
CA VAL A 112 -16.70 -5.53 -9.49
C VAL A 112 -18.09 -5.47 -8.82
N ALA A 113 -18.72 -4.28 -8.77
CA ALA A 113 -20.05 -4.14 -8.18
C ALA A 113 -21.14 -4.86 -9.00
N GLU A 114 -21.07 -4.82 -10.32
CA GLU A 114 -21.97 -5.56 -11.19
C GLU A 114 -21.86 -7.08 -10.94
N ALA A 115 -20.63 -7.60 -10.90
CA ALA A 115 -20.37 -9.00 -10.59
C ALA A 115 -20.86 -9.38 -9.19
N TYR A 116 -20.59 -8.53 -8.18
CA TYR A 116 -21.04 -8.76 -6.81
C TYR A 116 -22.56 -8.86 -6.67
N VAL A 117 -23.30 -8.00 -7.37
CA VAL A 117 -24.79 -7.98 -7.31
C VAL A 117 -25.40 -9.15 -8.08
N SER A 118 -24.69 -9.75 -9.04
CA SER A 118 -25.18 -10.89 -9.82
C SER A 118 -25.22 -12.21 -9.05
N GLY A 119 -24.54 -12.30 -7.90
CA GLY A 119 -24.53 -13.51 -7.06
C GLY A 119 -25.84 -13.70 -6.30
N GLU A 120 -26.29 -14.94 -6.20
CA GLU A 120 -27.52 -15.32 -5.47
C GLU A 120 -27.31 -15.42 -3.96
N ALA A 121 -26.06 -15.72 -3.53
CA ALA A 121 -25.67 -15.82 -2.14
C ALA A 121 -24.41 -14.96 -1.88
N GLN A 122 -24.20 -14.54 -0.62
CA GLN A 122 -23.06 -13.70 -0.22
C GLN A 122 -21.71 -14.30 -0.63
N ALA A 123 -21.51 -15.59 -0.40
CA ALA A 123 -20.27 -16.29 -0.76
C ALA A 123 -20.02 -16.24 -2.27
N GLN A 124 -21.05 -16.52 -3.08
CA GLN A 124 -20.99 -16.43 -4.52
C GLN A 124 -20.78 -15.00 -5.01
N SER A 125 -21.43 -14.01 -4.40
CA SER A 125 -21.26 -12.59 -4.72
C SER A 125 -19.82 -12.15 -4.57
N LEU A 126 -19.17 -12.57 -3.48
CA LEU A 126 -17.76 -12.23 -3.23
C LEU A 126 -16.81 -12.91 -4.21
N GLU A 127 -17.04 -14.20 -4.51
CA GLU A 127 -16.26 -14.94 -5.49
C GLU A 127 -16.36 -14.30 -6.89
N LEU A 128 -17.56 -13.98 -7.35
CA LEU A 128 -17.77 -13.31 -8.65
C LEU A 128 -17.08 -11.94 -8.71
N ALA A 129 -17.11 -11.17 -7.61
CA ALA A 129 -16.42 -9.90 -7.52
C ALA A 129 -14.90 -10.04 -7.60
N LEU A 130 -14.34 -11.09 -6.96
CA LEU A 130 -12.91 -11.39 -7.01
C LEU A 130 -12.48 -11.85 -8.40
N VAL A 131 -13.27 -12.68 -9.06
CA VAL A 131 -13.02 -13.08 -10.45
C VAL A 131 -13.03 -11.87 -11.38
N ALA A 132 -14.05 -11.02 -11.29
CA ALA A 132 -14.15 -9.80 -12.11
C ALA A 132 -12.95 -8.84 -11.88
N PHE A 133 -12.51 -8.70 -10.63
CA PHE A 133 -11.30 -7.94 -10.31
C PHE A 133 -10.04 -8.57 -10.91
N ALA A 134 -9.88 -9.89 -10.81
CA ALA A 134 -8.74 -10.63 -11.34
C ALA A 134 -8.67 -10.58 -12.87
N GLU A 135 -9.80 -10.65 -13.56
CA GLU A 135 -9.90 -10.48 -15.02
C GLU A 135 -9.39 -9.11 -15.45
N LEU A 136 -9.79 -8.04 -14.77
CA LEU A 136 -9.27 -6.70 -15.04
C LEU A 136 -7.78 -6.59 -14.74
N ALA A 137 -7.31 -7.19 -13.64
CA ALA A 137 -5.91 -7.18 -13.27
C ALA A 137 -5.02 -7.90 -14.29
N ALA A 138 -5.49 -9.02 -14.83
CA ALA A 138 -4.80 -9.75 -15.89
C ALA A 138 -4.85 -9.01 -17.25
N ALA A 139 -5.96 -8.34 -17.57
CA ALA A 139 -6.13 -7.62 -18.83
C ALA A 139 -5.37 -6.27 -18.86
N GLU A 140 -5.30 -5.55 -17.75
CA GLU A 140 -4.72 -4.20 -17.64
C GLU A 140 -3.77 -4.09 -16.43
N PRO A 141 -2.68 -4.89 -16.34
CA PRO A 141 -1.85 -4.98 -15.12
C PRO A 141 -1.19 -3.64 -14.73
N GLU A 142 -0.75 -2.82 -15.70
CA GLU A 142 -0.18 -1.50 -15.41
C GLU A 142 -1.22 -0.53 -14.83
N ALA A 143 -2.46 -0.57 -15.34
CA ALA A 143 -3.55 0.24 -14.84
C ALA A 143 -3.91 -0.17 -13.40
N MET A 144 -3.99 -1.47 -13.13
CA MET A 144 -4.28 -1.98 -11.79
C MET A 144 -3.12 -1.72 -10.82
N THR A 145 -1.86 -1.74 -11.28
CA THR A 145 -0.71 -1.29 -10.49
C THR A 145 -0.85 0.18 -10.09
N LEU A 146 -1.26 1.06 -11.01
CA LEU A 146 -1.54 2.46 -10.66
C LEU A 146 -2.68 2.57 -9.65
N ALA A 147 -3.77 1.83 -9.81
CA ALA A 147 -4.93 1.87 -8.90
C ALA A 147 -4.59 1.42 -7.48
N LEU A 148 -3.80 0.36 -7.32
CA LEU A 148 -3.47 -0.21 -6.01
C LEU A 148 -2.26 0.48 -5.36
N LEU A 149 -1.28 0.93 -6.14
CA LEU A 149 0.03 1.37 -5.65
C LEU A 149 0.39 2.81 -6.08
N GLY A 150 -0.09 3.27 -7.23
CA GLY A 150 0.37 4.51 -7.86
C GLY A 150 0.00 5.79 -7.10
N THR A 151 -1.00 5.74 -6.23
CA THR A 151 -1.43 6.89 -5.41
C THR A 151 -0.53 7.16 -4.20
N PHE A 152 0.26 6.16 -3.81
CA PHE A 152 1.23 6.33 -2.75
C PHE A 152 2.38 7.27 -3.21
N GLY A 153 2.76 8.20 -2.35
CA GLY A 153 3.78 9.21 -2.67
C GLY A 153 3.34 10.33 -3.62
N ALA A 154 2.08 10.35 -4.03
CA ALA A 154 1.55 11.40 -4.86
C ALA A 154 0.99 12.60 -4.06
N GLY A 155 0.89 12.47 -2.74
CA GLY A 155 0.43 13.53 -1.85
C GLY A 155 -0.96 13.30 -1.25
N PRO A 156 -1.40 14.22 -0.37
CA PRO A 156 -2.65 14.03 0.42
C PRO A 156 -3.91 13.92 -0.44
N ARG A 157 -3.97 14.63 -1.59
CA ARG A 157 -5.13 14.57 -2.50
C ARG A 157 -5.31 13.18 -3.11
N ALA A 158 -4.22 12.55 -3.53
CA ALA A 158 -4.24 11.20 -4.09
C ALA A 158 -4.63 10.15 -3.03
N LEU A 159 -4.07 10.24 -1.83
CA LEU A 159 -4.46 9.38 -0.70
C LEU A 159 -5.94 9.54 -0.34
N SER A 160 -6.45 10.77 -0.24
CA SER A 160 -7.87 11.04 0.05
C SER A 160 -8.79 10.44 -1.04
N ARG A 161 -8.36 10.46 -2.30
CA ARG A 161 -9.15 9.88 -3.39
C ARG A 161 -9.18 8.36 -3.32
N ARG A 162 -8.03 7.74 -3.06
CA ARG A 162 -7.90 6.29 -2.83
C ARG A 162 -8.80 5.83 -1.68
N ASN A 163 -8.75 6.55 -0.55
CA ASN A 163 -9.54 6.19 0.63
C ASN A 163 -11.03 6.22 0.35
N ARG A 164 -11.53 7.18 -0.42
CA ARG A 164 -12.95 7.20 -0.85
C ARG A 164 -13.32 5.98 -1.69
N THR A 165 -12.44 5.55 -2.59
CA THR A 165 -12.69 4.33 -3.38
C THR A 165 -12.71 3.09 -2.49
N THR A 166 -11.76 2.97 -1.57
CA THR A 166 -11.71 1.86 -0.60
C THR A 166 -12.97 1.84 0.27
N GLN A 167 -13.40 2.99 0.80
CA GLN A 167 -14.63 3.11 1.60
C GLN A 167 -15.88 2.71 0.80
N ALA A 168 -15.96 3.04 -0.48
CA ALA A 168 -17.08 2.63 -1.33
C ALA A 168 -17.14 1.09 -1.49
N LEU A 169 -15.98 0.43 -1.65
CA LEU A 169 -15.89 -1.03 -1.68
C LEU A 169 -16.24 -1.66 -0.32
N GLU A 170 -15.74 -1.08 0.78
CA GLU A 170 -16.09 -1.50 2.15
C GLU A 170 -17.60 -1.43 2.36
N GLN A 171 -18.24 -0.31 1.99
CA GLN A 171 -19.68 -0.15 2.10
C GLN A 171 -20.47 -1.16 1.25
N MET A 172 -20.01 -1.45 0.05
CA MET A 172 -20.65 -2.44 -0.81
C MET A 172 -20.66 -3.83 -0.16
N ILE A 173 -19.51 -4.29 0.33
CA ILE A 173 -19.38 -5.58 1.01
C ILE A 173 -20.21 -5.60 2.30
N GLN A 174 -20.12 -4.53 3.10
CA GLN A 174 -20.87 -4.41 4.35
C GLN A 174 -22.37 -4.43 4.11
N THR A 175 -22.88 -3.67 3.14
CA THR A 175 -24.31 -3.67 2.77
C THR A 175 -24.78 -5.06 2.32
N GLY A 176 -23.93 -5.80 1.60
CA GLY A 176 -24.21 -7.19 1.23
C GLY A 176 -24.31 -8.10 2.44
N ARG A 177 -23.38 -7.95 3.40
CA ARG A 177 -23.40 -8.69 4.67
C ARG A 177 -24.64 -8.34 5.52
N GLU A 178 -25.02 -7.08 5.62
CA GLU A 178 -26.21 -6.61 6.38
C GLU A 178 -27.51 -7.10 5.78
N ARG A 179 -27.64 -7.22 4.45
CA ARG A 179 -28.85 -7.77 3.80
C ARG A 179 -29.10 -9.23 4.14
N SER A 180 -28.05 -9.96 4.44
CA SER A 180 -28.12 -11.39 4.78
C SER A 180 -28.34 -11.61 6.29
N TRP A 181 -28.26 -10.54 7.14
CA TRP A 181 -28.14 -10.68 8.61
C TRP A 181 -28.81 -9.54 9.35
N SER A 182 -29.32 -9.88 10.54
CA SER A 182 -29.99 -8.94 11.45
C SER A 182 -29.08 -8.16 12.39
N GLU A 183 -27.79 -8.47 12.43
CA GLU A 183 -26.80 -7.83 13.32
C GLU A 183 -25.69 -7.15 12.51
N HIS A 184 -25.20 -6.00 12.99
CA HIS A 184 -24.17 -5.21 12.28
C HIS A 184 -22.83 -5.95 12.27
N PRO A 185 -22.25 -6.25 11.11
CA PRO A 185 -20.90 -6.82 11.04
C PRO A 185 -19.89 -5.83 11.61
N ALA A 186 -18.90 -6.34 12.33
CA ALA A 186 -17.81 -5.48 12.79
C ALA A 186 -17.08 -4.88 11.60
N ASP A 187 -16.98 -3.56 11.56
CA ASP A 187 -16.27 -2.76 10.56
C ASP A 187 -14.84 -3.28 10.30
N LEU A 188 -14.18 -3.79 11.35
CA LEU A 188 -12.82 -4.31 11.30
C LEU A 188 -12.67 -5.56 10.42
N THR A 189 -13.68 -6.47 10.39
CA THR A 189 -13.64 -7.66 9.52
C THR A 189 -13.59 -7.27 8.05
N THR A 190 -14.43 -6.35 7.61
CA THR A 190 -14.45 -5.89 6.22
C THR A 190 -13.13 -5.22 5.83
N LYS A 191 -12.55 -4.40 6.70
CA LYS A 191 -11.23 -3.78 6.49
C LYS A 191 -10.12 -4.82 6.39
N PHE A 192 -10.15 -5.82 7.25
CA PHE A 192 -9.19 -6.91 7.26
C PHE A 192 -9.25 -7.72 5.95
N LEU A 193 -10.44 -8.08 5.50
CA LEU A 193 -10.64 -8.82 4.24
C LEU A 193 -10.15 -8.03 3.03
N ILE A 194 -10.54 -6.77 2.90
CA ILE A 194 -10.08 -5.90 1.81
C ILE A 194 -8.56 -5.73 1.85
N GLY A 195 -7.99 -5.62 3.05
CA GLY A 195 -6.54 -5.54 3.25
C GLY A 195 -5.80 -6.77 2.73
N GLY A 196 -6.27 -7.95 3.05
CA GLY A 196 -5.70 -9.21 2.59
C GLY A 196 -5.78 -9.37 1.07
N ILE A 197 -6.98 -9.17 0.50
CA ILE A 197 -7.20 -9.23 -0.96
C ILE A 197 -6.27 -8.22 -1.68
N ARG A 198 -6.17 -7.00 -1.15
CA ARG A 198 -5.33 -5.96 -1.75
C ARG A 198 -3.85 -6.29 -1.67
N GLU A 199 -3.36 -6.85 -0.55
CA GLU A 199 -1.95 -7.21 -0.39
C GLU A 199 -1.54 -8.31 -1.36
N VAL A 200 -2.31 -9.39 -1.42
CA VAL A 200 -2.09 -10.48 -2.38
C VAL A 200 -2.07 -9.97 -3.81
N SER A 201 -3.06 -9.14 -4.16
CA SER A 201 -3.18 -8.57 -5.51
C SER A 201 -2.01 -7.64 -5.84
N ALA A 202 -1.64 -6.75 -4.92
CA ALA A 202 -0.53 -5.83 -5.09
C ALA A 202 0.81 -6.57 -5.25
N THR A 203 1.02 -7.64 -4.49
CA THR A 203 2.21 -8.47 -4.58
C THR A 203 2.31 -9.14 -5.95
N ARG A 204 1.24 -9.76 -6.46
CA ARG A 204 1.23 -10.38 -7.79
C ARG A 204 1.46 -9.37 -8.91
N LEU A 205 0.84 -8.20 -8.84
CA LEU A 205 1.06 -7.12 -9.81
C LEU A 205 2.51 -6.61 -9.82
N ARG A 206 3.12 -6.38 -8.65
CA ARG A 206 4.53 -5.95 -8.55
C ARG A 206 5.50 -6.98 -9.10
N GLN A 207 5.19 -8.26 -8.93
CA GLN A 207 5.99 -9.37 -9.43
C GLN A 207 5.78 -9.66 -10.92
N GLY A 208 4.88 -8.93 -11.60
CA GLY A 208 4.51 -9.18 -12.99
C GLY A 208 3.74 -10.49 -13.18
N ARG A 209 3.03 -10.96 -12.16
CA ARG A 209 2.30 -12.24 -12.09
C ARG A 209 0.79 -12.02 -11.99
N ALA A 210 0.28 -10.97 -12.65
CA ALA A 210 -1.13 -10.60 -12.61
C ALA A 210 -2.08 -11.72 -13.05
N GLU A 211 -1.65 -12.57 -13.99
CA GLU A 211 -2.42 -13.71 -14.48
C GLU A 211 -2.72 -14.77 -13.40
N GLU A 212 -1.91 -14.85 -12.35
CA GLU A 212 -2.16 -15.77 -11.23
C GLU A 212 -3.37 -15.37 -10.40
N LEU A 213 -3.74 -14.09 -10.40
CA LEU A 213 -4.88 -13.60 -9.62
C LEU A 213 -6.18 -14.29 -10.00
N LEU A 214 -6.32 -14.71 -11.26
CA LEU A 214 -7.52 -15.44 -11.69
C LEU A 214 -7.62 -16.83 -11.04
N ALA A 215 -6.48 -17.52 -10.90
CA ALA A 215 -6.44 -18.81 -10.20
C ALA A 215 -6.63 -18.63 -8.68
N LEU A 216 -6.12 -17.53 -8.10
CA LEU A 216 -6.21 -17.22 -6.67
C LEU A 216 -7.59 -16.66 -6.27
N ALA A 217 -8.45 -16.26 -7.21
CA ALA A 217 -9.76 -15.68 -6.89
C ALA A 217 -10.63 -16.63 -6.06
N GLY A 218 -10.64 -17.93 -6.39
CA GLY A 218 -11.33 -18.95 -5.61
C GLY A 218 -10.77 -19.10 -4.19
N GLU A 219 -9.44 -19.24 -4.04
CA GLU A 219 -8.79 -19.36 -2.74
C GLU A 219 -9.03 -18.12 -1.85
N LEU A 220 -8.96 -16.92 -2.42
CA LEU A 220 -9.29 -15.67 -1.72
C LEU A 220 -10.76 -15.61 -1.32
N GLY A 221 -11.66 -16.16 -2.16
CA GLY A 221 -13.07 -16.31 -1.85
C GLY A 221 -13.30 -17.24 -0.67
N ASP A 222 -12.70 -18.42 -0.68
CA ASP A 222 -12.78 -19.42 0.40
C ASP A 222 -12.23 -18.85 1.71
N TRP A 223 -11.05 -18.20 1.66
CA TRP A 223 -10.47 -17.50 2.81
C TRP A 223 -11.43 -16.43 3.36
N ALA A 224 -11.97 -15.57 2.51
CA ALA A 224 -12.85 -14.49 2.95
C ALA A 224 -14.20 -15.00 3.48
N ASN A 225 -14.70 -16.12 2.94
CA ASN A 225 -15.93 -16.76 3.39
C ASN A 225 -15.73 -17.60 4.68
N SER A 226 -14.50 -17.91 5.11
CA SER A 226 -14.22 -18.56 6.37
C SER A 226 -14.61 -17.72 7.59
N TYR A 227 -14.75 -16.41 7.42
CA TYR A 227 -15.10 -15.50 8.50
C TYR A 227 -16.61 -15.46 8.72
N PRO A 228 -17.06 -15.73 9.97
CA PRO A 228 -18.47 -15.61 10.31
C PRO A 228 -18.89 -14.15 10.15
N GLN A 229 -20.16 -13.95 9.95
CA GLN A 229 -20.71 -12.65 9.59
C GLN A 229 -20.88 -11.74 10.78
N THR A 230 -20.93 -12.30 11.99
CA THR A 230 -20.92 -11.58 13.26
C THR A 230 -19.70 -12.01 14.08
N LEU A 231 -19.07 -11.06 14.71
CA LEU A 231 -18.03 -11.39 15.70
C LEU A 231 -18.68 -12.12 16.88
N PRO A 232 -17.98 -13.09 17.48
CA PRO A 232 -18.44 -13.71 18.72
C PRO A 232 -18.68 -12.67 19.82
N LEU A 233 -19.77 -12.85 20.60
CA LEU A 233 -20.12 -11.98 21.73
C LEU A 233 -18.91 -11.78 22.67
N GLY A 234 -18.66 -10.53 23.06
CA GLY A 234 -17.58 -10.14 23.96
C GLY A 234 -16.28 -9.74 23.27
N LEU A 235 -16.20 -9.84 21.93
CA LEU A 235 -15.09 -9.30 21.14
C LEU A 235 -15.44 -7.95 20.48
N GLU A 236 -16.67 -7.50 20.64
CA GLU A 236 -17.05 -6.12 20.35
C GLU A 236 -16.21 -5.23 21.25
N GLY A 237 -15.39 -4.35 20.65
CA GLY A 237 -14.38 -3.56 21.35
C GLY A 237 -14.95 -3.02 22.66
N SER A 238 -14.28 -3.29 23.74
CA SER A 238 -14.70 -2.89 25.07
C SER A 238 -15.01 -1.40 25.05
N ARG A 239 -16.30 -1.03 25.15
CA ARG A 239 -16.74 0.34 25.32
C ARG A 239 -16.22 0.87 26.65
N ARG A 240 -14.93 1.19 26.74
CA ARG A 240 -14.37 2.13 27.68
C ARG A 240 -14.35 3.55 27.10
N VAL A 241 -15.35 3.90 26.31
CA VAL A 241 -15.78 5.27 26.18
C VAL A 241 -17.00 5.43 27.10
N GLN A 242 -16.77 5.37 28.39
CA GLN A 242 -17.60 6.21 29.27
C GLN A 242 -17.37 7.64 28.78
N ALA A 243 -18.44 8.23 28.23
CA ALA A 243 -18.52 9.63 27.92
C ALA A 243 -17.86 10.45 29.03
N ARG A 244 -16.64 10.91 28.77
CA ARG A 244 -16.19 12.16 29.34
C ARG A 244 -16.86 13.22 28.49
N ASP A 245 -17.98 13.65 29.00
CA ASP A 245 -18.67 14.85 28.59
C ASP A 245 -17.78 16.05 28.97
N ASP A 246 -16.83 16.35 28.08
CA ASP A 246 -16.08 17.58 28.06
C ASP A 246 -16.25 18.19 26.69
N GLY A 247 -17.03 19.27 26.67
CA GLY A 247 -17.43 20.02 25.50
C GLY A 247 -16.27 20.42 24.59
N PRO A 248 -16.56 20.99 23.40
CA PRO A 248 -15.60 21.20 22.33
C PRO A 248 -14.53 22.21 22.75
N SER A 249 -13.35 21.73 23.17
CA SER A 249 -12.16 22.56 23.29
C SER A 249 -11.55 22.68 21.88
N ALA A 250 -11.87 23.82 21.27
CA ALA A 250 -11.16 24.28 20.10
C ALA A 250 -9.67 24.42 20.44
N THR A 251 -8.80 24.07 19.43
CA THR A 251 -7.35 24.32 19.42
C THR A 251 -6.53 23.51 20.44
N ALA A 252 -6.46 22.19 20.24
CA ALA A 252 -5.24 21.47 20.57
C ALA A 252 -4.50 21.21 19.24
N ALA A 253 -3.35 21.84 19.08
CA ALA A 253 -2.35 21.41 18.12
C ALA A 253 -2.09 19.90 18.32
N PRO A 254 -1.83 19.11 17.24
CA PRO A 254 -1.59 17.68 17.38
C PRO A 254 -0.57 17.48 18.48
N ALA A 255 -0.89 16.60 19.43
CA ALA A 255 0.03 16.26 20.52
C ALA A 255 1.27 15.72 19.83
N ALA A 256 2.26 16.59 19.66
CA ALA A 256 3.52 16.28 19.01
C ALA A 256 3.98 14.94 19.60
N ALA A 257 4.18 13.98 18.72
CA ALA A 257 4.71 12.66 19.03
C ALA A 257 5.82 12.83 20.08
N ARG A 258 5.50 12.52 21.34
CA ARG A 258 6.51 12.47 22.39
C ARG A 258 7.25 11.17 22.11
N GLY A 259 8.14 11.24 21.09
CA GLY A 259 9.12 10.23 20.89
C GLY A 259 9.76 9.90 22.22
N ARG A 260 10.03 8.63 22.45
CA ARG A 260 10.80 8.12 23.59
C ARG A 260 11.90 9.14 23.88
N ARG A 261 11.80 9.85 25.02
CA ARG A 261 12.93 10.64 25.50
C ARG A 261 14.06 9.62 25.61
N VAL A 262 15.02 9.70 24.70
CA VAL A 262 16.32 9.04 24.92
C VAL A 262 16.81 9.61 26.26
N GLU A 263 16.59 8.84 27.32
CA GLU A 263 17.20 9.10 28.62
C GLU A 263 18.70 8.93 28.39
N GLY A 264 19.39 10.02 28.26
CA GLY A 264 20.81 10.03 28.07
C GLY A 264 21.26 11.05 27.02
N ARG A 265 20.95 12.33 27.27
CA ARG A 265 21.74 13.39 26.64
C ARG A 265 23.17 13.15 27.06
N LEU A 266 23.99 12.62 26.13
CA LEU A 266 25.40 12.49 26.40
C LEU A 266 25.96 13.84 26.89
N PRO A 267 26.78 13.87 27.95
CA PRO A 267 27.35 15.11 28.46
C PRO A 267 28.03 15.86 27.34
N SER A 268 27.78 17.17 27.21
CA SER A 268 28.52 18.01 26.29
C SER A 268 29.92 18.23 26.84
N GLY A 269 30.95 17.82 26.10
CA GLY A 269 32.36 18.00 26.48
C GLY A 269 33.17 16.70 26.35
N ARG A 270 34.42 16.69 26.89
CA ARG A 270 35.25 15.49 26.96
C ARG A 270 34.61 14.51 27.95
N HIS A 271 34.10 13.38 27.45
CA HIS A 271 33.59 12.28 28.25
C HIS A 271 34.33 10.98 27.88
N ASP A 272 34.44 10.05 28.83
CA ASP A 272 35.13 8.77 28.68
C ASP A 272 34.29 7.70 27.95
N LEU A 273 33.27 8.10 27.19
CA LEU A 273 32.42 7.16 26.40
C LEU A 273 33.23 6.66 25.20
N ALA A 274 33.11 5.38 24.92
CA ALA A 274 33.73 4.78 23.75
C ALA A 274 33.14 5.43 22.46
N ARG A 275 33.99 5.65 21.45
CA ARG A 275 33.57 6.27 20.17
C ARG A 275 32.38 5.55 19.56
N GLU A 276 32.32 4.24 19.74
CA GLU A 276 31.22 3.40 19.24
C GLU A 276 29.88 3.75 19.91
N GLU A 277 29.84 4.01 21.21
CA GLU A 277 28.63 4.42 21.95
C GLU A 277 28.14 5.81 21.48
N VAL A 278 29.09 6.74 21.23
CA VAL A 278 28.73 8.05 20.69
C VAL A 278 28.11 7.92 19.29
N VAL A 279 28.71 7.13 18.40
CA VAL A 279 28.23 6.89 17.05
C VAL A 279 26.86 6.21 17.09
N LYS A 280 26.67 5.22 17.98
CA LYS A 280 25.38 4.54 18.17
C LYS A 280 24.28 5.52 18.60
N SER A 281 24.56 6.33 19.64
CA SER A 281 23.62 7.34 20.14
C SER A 281 23.29 8.41 19.10
N GLN A 282 24.28 8.84 18.30
CA GLN A 282 24.03 9.78 17.20
C GLN A 282 23.14 9.19 16.12
N ARG A 283 23.36 7.90 15.76
CA ARG A 283 22.54 7.18 14.78
C ARG A 283 21.10 7.04 15.26
N GLU A 284 20.89 6.64 16.51
CA GLU A 284 19.57 6.53 17.12
C GLU A 284 18.82 7.87 17.05
N ARG A 285 19.46 8.97 17.43
CA ARG A 285 18.86 10.30 17.35
C ARG A 285 18.52 10.74 15.94
N ILE A 286 19.32 10.39 14.92
CA ILE A 286 19.03 10.67 13.52
C ILE A 286 17.81 9.85 13.07
N VAL A 287 17.71 8.58 13.45
CA VAL A 287 16.60 7.68 13.16
C VAL A 287 15.31 8.23 13.76
N ASP A 288 15.30 8.56 15.05
CA ASP A 288 14.13 9.10 15.75
C ASP A 288 13.69 10.46 15.17
N ALA A 289 14.65 11.34 14.87
CA ALA A 289 14.37 12.63 14.24
C ALA A 289 13.76 12.44 12.85
N THR A 290 14.28 11.49 12.07
CA THR A 290 13.75 11.16 10.74
C THR A 290 12.31 10.66 10.83
N ALA A 291 12.03 9.69 11.74
CA ALA A 291 10.69 9.17 11.95
C ALA A 291 9.71 10.26 12.38
N ALA A 292 10.11 11.12 13.32
CA ALA A 292 9.26 12.21 13.80
C ALA A 292 8.94 13.25 12.70
N ILE A 293 9.93 13.63 11.86
CA ILE A 293 9.70 14.58 10.77
C ILE A 293 8.79 13.98 9.70
N VAL A 294 9.00 12.71 9.36
CA VAL A 294 8.16 12.00 8.39
C VAL A 294 6.72 11.91 8.89
N ALA A 295 6.50 11.57 10.15
CA ALA A 295 5.16 11.54 10.73
C ALA A 295 4.45 12.91 10.71
N GLU A 296 5.19 14.02 10.80
CA GLU A 296 4.65 15.37 10.77
C GLU A 296 4.41 15.92 9.35
N LYS A 297 5.27 15.59 8.38
CA LYS A 297 5.35 16.27 7.07
C LYS A 297 5.41 15.33 5.87
N GLY A 298 5.42 14.03 6.10
CA GLY A 298 5.65 13.02 5.08
C GLY A 298 7.09 13.01 4.55
N PHE A 299 7.44 11.99 3.76
CA PHE A 299 8.76 11.87 3.13
C PHE A 299 9.13 13.07 2.25
N ALA A 300 8.16 13.66 1.55
CA ALA A 300 8.39 14.83 0.69
C ALA A 300 8.90 16.05 1.48
N GLY A 301 8.40 16.24 2.70
CA GLY A 301 8.79 17.33 3.61
C GLY A 301 10.10 17.09 4.36
N LEU A 302 10.70 15.89 4.27
CA LEU A 302 11.94 15.55 4.96
C LEU A 302 13.13 16.31 4.37
N THR A 303 13.93 16.97 5.22
CA THR A 303 15.16 17.70 4.82
C THR A 303 16.32 17.38 5.74
N ILE A 304 17.56 17.30 5.19
CA ILE A 304 18.77 17.02 5.98
C ILE A 304 19.02 18.08 7.06
N PRO A 305 18.88 19.41 6.80
CA PRO A 305 19.05 20.41 7.84
C PRO A 305 18.11 20.23 9.03
N GLU A 306 16.86 19.83 8.77
CA GLU A 306 15.89 19.61 9.83
C GLU A 306 16.19 18.32 10.63
N ILE A 307 16.59 17.24 9.93
CA ILE A 307 17.03 16.00 10.62
C ILE A 307 18.22 16.31 11.53
N ALA A 308 19.26 16.95 11.02
CA ALA A 308 20.46 17.26 11.79
C ALA A 308 20.16 18.17 13.00
N SER A 309 19.33 19.19 12.80
CA SER A 309 18.87 20.08 13.87
C SER A 309 18.10 19.33 14.96
N ARG A 310 17.10 18.52 14.59
CA ARG A 310 16.27 17.77 15.55
C ARG A 310 17.06 16.66 16.26
N ALA A 311 17.96 15.99 15.55
CA ALA A 311 18.87 14.99 16.11
C ALA A 311 19.99 15.61 16.98
N ASN A 312 20.17 16.93 16.95
CA ASN A 312 21.26 17.64 17.58
C ASN A 312 22.63 17.06 17.18
N VAL A 313 22.85 16.92 15.87
CA VAL A 313 24.12 16.52 15.25
C VAL A 313 24.57 17.56 14.23
N SER A 314 25.87 17.58 13.88
CA SER A 314 26.33 18.41 12.77
C SER A 314 25.93 17.81 11.42
N HIS A 315 25.91 18.63 10.37
CA HIS A 315 25.70 18.12 9.01
C HIS A 315 26.80 17.13 8.61
N GLU A 316 28.03 17.33 9.02
CA GLU A 316 29.16 16.43 8.80
C GLU A 316 28.90 15.06 9.43
N THR A 317 28.45 15.03 10.70
CA THR A 317 28.06 13.80 11.40
C THR A 317 26.90 13.09 10.71
N PHE A 318 25.92 13.85 10.18
CA PHE A 318 24.83 13.25 9.40
C PHE A 318 25.38 12.55 8.15
N TYR A 319 26.23 13.24 7.36
CA TYR A 319 26.77 12.67 6.12
C TYR A 319 27.75 11.52 6.35
N GLU A 320 28.39 11.44 7.51
CA GLU A 320 29.19 10.26 7.90
C GLU A 320 28.33 8.99 8.06
N MET A 321 27.04 9.14 8.41
CA MET A 321 26.14 8.02 8.68
C MET A 321 25.18 7.71 7.53
N TYR A 322 24.69 8.76 6.86
CA TYR A 322 23.70 8.67 5.79
C TYR A 322 24.06 9.61 4.64
N PRO A 323 24.37 9.07 3.44
CA PRO A 323 24.71 9.88 2.28
C PRO A 323 23.60 10.84 1.84
N THR A 324 22.33 10.42 1.99
CA THR A 324 21.16 11.20 1.57
C THR A 324 20.04 11.14 2.62
N LYS A 325 19.04 12.04 2.51
CA LYS A 325 17.82 11.94 3.32
C LYS A 325 17.05 10.63 3.07
N HIS A 326 17.16 10.07 1.87
CA HIS A 326 16.55 8.81 1.51
C HIS A 326 17.21 7.65 2.28
N ASP A 327 18.54 7.62 2.40
CA ASP A 327 19.24 6.61 3.18
C ASP A 327 18.88 6.69 4.67
N ALA A 328 18.69 7.91 5.20
CA ALA A 328 18.23 8.10 6.57
C ALA A 328 16.79 7.57 6.75
N PHE A 329 15.90 7.79 5.77
CA PHE A 329 14.55 7.23 5.77
C PHE A 329 14.58 5.69 5.76
N LEU A 330 15.32 5.06 4.84
CA LEU A 330 15.47 3.61 4.79
C LEU A 330 16.06 3.04 6.08
N GLY A 331 17.02 3.77 6.68
CA GLY A 331 17.58 3.41 7.99
C GLY A 331 16.54 3.43 9.11
N ALA A 332 15.73 4.47 9.17
CA ALA A 332 14.63 4.58 10.15
C ALA A 332 13.55 3.51 9.94
N GLN A 333 13.19 3.24 8.68
CA GLN A 333 12.25 2.18 8.33
C GLN A 333 12.74 0.80 8.77
N LYS A 334 14.01 0.46 8.48
CA LYS A 334 14.60 -0.81 8.90
C LYS A 334 14.61 -0.97 10.42
N VAL A 335 14.94 0.10 11.16
CA VAL A 335 14.92 0.07 12.62
C VAL A 335 13.51 -0.16 13.16
N GLY A 336 12.51 0.58 12.66
CA GLY A 336 11.11 0.41 13.09
C GLY A 336 10.57 -0.99 12.81
N LEU A 337 10.76 -1.51 11.59
CA LEU A 337 10.31 -2.87 11.22
C LEU A 337 11.06 -3.96 11.99
N HIS A 338 12.38 -3.79 12.20
CA HIS A 338 13.15 -4.75 12.98
C HIS A 338 12.70 -4.79 14.46
N GLN A 339 12.39 -3.64 15.05
CA GLN A 339 11.84 -3.59 16.41
C GLN A 339 10.47 -4.24 16.49
N ALA A 340 9.56 -3.98 15.53
CA ALA A 340 8.27 -4.62 15.44
C ALA A 340 8.40 -6.15 15.35
N LEU A 341 9.25 -6.64 14.45
CA LEU A 341 9.53 -8.07 14.31
C LEU A 341 10.10 -8.68 15.60
N ARG A 342 11.03 -7.98 16.24
CA ARG A 342 11.68 -8.47 17.47
C ARG A 342 10.68 -8.63 18.61
N VAL A 343 9.84 -7.61 18.88
CA VAL A 343 8.85 -7.71 19.98
C VAL A 343 7.81 -8.77 19.69
N THR A 344 7.40 -8.93 18.43
CA THR A 344 6.49 -10.00 17.99
C THR A 344 7.11 -11.38 18.20
N ALA A 345 8.39 -11.56 17.77
CA ALA A 345 9.10 -12.82 17.93
C ALA A 345 9.27 -13.22 19.41
N GLU A 346 9.76 -12.29 20.23
CA GLU A 346 9.96 -12.51 21.66
C GLU A 346 8.65 -12.93 22.37
N ALA A 347 7.55 -12.29 22.03
CA ALA A 347 6.23 -12.61 22.61
C ALA A 347 5.68 -13.95 22.09
N TYR A 348 5.85 -14.22 20.79
CA TYR A 348 5.46 -15.48 20.16
C TYR A 348 6.21 -16.67 20.76
N GLU A 349 7.54 -16.59 20.83
CA GLU A 349 8.42 -17.66 21.35
C GLU A 349 8.19 -17.93 22.85
N ALA A 350 7.80 -16.93 23.63
CA ALA A 350 7.47 -17.09 25.04
C ALA A 350 6.25 -18.00 25.29
N ARG A 351 5.44 -18.28 24.27
CA ARG A 351 4.23 -19.14 24.30
C ARG A 351 4.30 -20.31 23.32
N GLU A 352 5.50 -20.80 23.03
CA GLU A 352 5.80 -21.80 21.96
C GLU A 352 5.01 -23.12 22.09
N ALA A 353 4.50 -23.47 23.27
CA ALA A 353 3.78 -24.72 23.50
C ALA A 353 2.42 -24.81 22.75
N GLU A 354 1.76 -23.65 22.53
CA GLU A 354 0.46 -23.57 21.87
C GLU A 354 0.53 -22.49 20.79
N TRP A 355 0.62 -22.87 19.52
CA TRP A 355 0.81 -21.95 18.39
C TRP A 355 -0.17 -20.76 18.41
N HIS A 356 -1.45 -21.00 18.67
CA HIS A 356 -2.48 -19.94 18.69
C HIS A 356 -2.27 -18.93 19.82
N GLU A 357 -1.76 -19.36 20.98
CA GLU A 357 -1.39 -18.46 22.08
C GLU A 357 -0.15 -17.62 21.72
N GLY A 358 0.83 -18.25 21.05
CA GLY A 358 2.01 -17.54 20.52
C GLY A 358 1.62 -16.44 19.54
N VAL A 359 0.76 -16.74 18.58
CA VAL A 359 0.24 -15.75 17.62
C VAL A 359 -0.51 -14.63 18.35
N ALA A 360 -1.36 -14.95 19.33
CA ALA A 360 -2.09 -13.95 20.10
C ALA A 360 -1.14 -13.00 20.87
N ALA A 361 -0.12 -13.56 21.55
CA ALA A 361 0.89 -12.78 22.25
C ALA A 361 1.72 -11.90 21.30
N GLY A 362 2.07 -12.43 20.12
CA GLY A 362 2.78 -11.68 19.08
C GLY A 362 1.98 -10.49 18.54
N ILE A 363 0.68 -10.67 18.31
CA ILE A 363 -0.22 -9.59 17.87
C ILE A 363 -0.37 -8.52 18.95
N ASP A 364 -0.53 -8.92 20.21
CA ASP A 364 -0.63 -8.00 21.34
C ASP A 364 0.64 -7.14 21.45
N ALA A 365 1.82 -7.76 21.45
CA ALA A 365 3.09 -7.06 21.49
C ALA A 365 3.29 -6.13 20.28
N LEU A 366 2.83 -6.53 19.08
CA LEU A 366 2.87 -5.68 17.89
C LEU A 366 1.97 -4.46 18.02
N THR A 367 0.75 -4.63 18.51
CA THR A 367 -0.19 -3.51 18.70
C THR A 367 0.29 -2.55 19.79
N GLU A 368 0.84 -3.06 20.91
CA GLU A 368 1.49 -2.24 21.93
C GLU A 368 2.69 -1.46 21.38
N PHE A 369 3.52 -2.07 20.56
CA PHE A 369 4.64 -1.40 19.90
C PHE A 369 4.15 -0.25 19.02
N VAL A 370 3.14 -0.48 18.18
CA VAL A 370 2.55 0.57 17.32
C VAL A 370 1.99 1.72 18.14
N CYS A 371 1.30 1.43 19.25
CA CYS A 371 0.76 2.44 20.17
C CYS A 371 1.87 3.25 20.87
N SER A 372 2.98 2.59 21.26
CA SER A 372 4.08 3.21 22.00
C SER A 372 5.05 4.01 21.12
N GLU A 373 5.19 3.64 19.83
CA GLU A 373 6.14 4.23 18.90
C GLU A 373 5.45 4.84 17.65
N PRO A 374 4.53 5.82 17.84
CA PRO A 374 3.66 6.31 16.77
C PRO A 374 4.41 6.91 15.58
N ALA A 375 5.58 7.53 15.79
CA ALA A 375 6.37 8.11 14.71
C ALA A 375 6.98 7.03 13.81
N HIS A 376 7.52 5.96 14.39
CA HIS A 376 8.04 4.82 13.65
C HIS A 376 6.93 4.04 12.94
N ALA A 377 5.79 3.87 13.60
CA ALA A 377 4.61 3.24 13.02
C ALA A 377 4.10 4.02 11.79
N HIS A 378 4.01 5.35 11.88
CA HIS A 378 3.61 6.20 10.75
C HIS A 378 4.60 6.06 9.58
N LEU A 379 5.90 6.19 9.83
CA LEU A 379 6.93 6.07 8.80
C LEU A 379 6.87 4.71 8.09
N THR A 380 6.71 3.62 8.84
CA THR A 380 6.75 2.25 8.29
C THR A 380 5.46 1.84 7.59
N LEU A 381 4.30 2.28 8.09
CA LEU A 381 2.99 1.83 7.61
C LEU A 381 2.34 2.80 6.60
N ILE A 382 2.66 4.10 6.65
CA ILE A 382 2.06 5.12 5.78
C ILE A 382 3.01 5.55 4.66
N ASP A 383 4.24 6.00 4.99
CA ASP A 383 5.11 6.67 4.03
C ASP A 383 5.94 5.74 3.15
N THR A 384 5.99 4.44 3.44
CA THR A 384 6.79 3.45 2.73
C THR A 384 6.58 3.46 1.21
N PHE A 385 5.32 3.44 0.78
CA PHE A 385 5.00 3.39 -0.65
C PHE A 385 5.32 4.69 -1.40
N GLY A 386 5.38 5.81 -0.67
CA GLY A 386 5.69 7.12 -1.23
C GLY A 386 7.18 7.44 -1.30
N ALA A 387 8.03 6.68 -0.64
CA ALA A 387 9.44 6.99 -0.51
C ALA A 387 10.27 6.45 -1.69
N SER A 388 10.21 5.15 -1.96
CA SER A 388 10.99 4.53 -3.05
C SER A 388 10.69 3.04 -3.23
N PRO A 389 11.11 2.43 -4.38
CA PRO A 389 11.08 0.97 -4.54
C PRO A 389 11.82 0.21 -3.44
N ALA A 390 13.00 0.70 -3.00
CA ALA A 390 13.77 0.07 -1.93
C ALA A 390 13.02 0.06 -0.59
N ALA A 391 12.20 1.09 -0.30
CA ALA A 391 11.36 1.10 0.89
C ALA A 391 10.25 0.04 0.81
N ILE A 392 9.72 -0.21 -0.37
CA ILE A 392 8.72 -1.26 -0.61
C ILE A 392 9.35 -2.64 -0.40
N GLU A 393 10.55 -2.89 -0.93
CA GLU A 393 11.28 -4.16 -0.75
C GLU A 393 11.55 -4.47 0.73
N ILE A 394 11.94 -3.45 1.52
CA ILE A 394 12.14 -3.60 2.97
C ILE A 394 10.83 -3.99 3.67
N ARG A 395 9.71 -3.35 3.29
CA ARG A 395 8.38 -3.69 3.81
C ARG A 395 7.98 -5.13 3.45
N GLU A 396 8.17 -5.53 2.20
CA GLU A 396 7.83 -6.88 1.74
C GLU A 396 8.61 -7.95 2.50
N SER A 397 9.90 -7.74 2.71
CA SER A 397 10.73 -8.63 3.51
C SER A 397 10.23 -8.75 4.96
N ALA A 398 9.76 -7.66 5.55
CA ALA A 398 9.19 -7.69 6.89
C ALA A 398 7.83 -8.41 6.90
N LEU A 399 6.97 -8.18 5.91
CA LEU A 399 5.67 -8.83 5.80
C LEU A 399 5.83 -10.35 5.62
N GLU A 400 6.78 -10.79 4.79
CA GLU A 400 7.13 -12.21 4.64
C GLU A 400 7.59 -12.82 5.97
N ALA A 401 8.40 -12.09 6.75
CA ALA A 401 8.81 -12.56 8.08
C ALA A 401 7.60 -12.72 9.04
N PHE A 402 6.66 -11.76 9.03
CA PHE A 402 5.42 -11.90 9.80
C PHE A 402 4.56 -13.07 9.32
N THR A 403 4.46 -13.28 8.01
CA THR A 403 3.75 -14.42 7.41
C THR A 403 4.34 -15.76 7.90
N GLY A 404 5.64 -15.79 8.18
CA GLY A 404 6.33 -16.96 8.74
C GLY A 404 5.76 -17.45 10.06
N TYR A 405 5.25 -16.57 10.92
CA TYR A 405 4.60 -16.96 12.19
C TYR A 405 3.19 -17.54 12.00
N LEU A 406 2.57 -17.30 10.84
CA LEU A 406 1.23 -17.79 10.52
C LEU A 406 1.25 -19.16 9.84
N ARG A 407 2.30 -19.48 9.10
CA ARG A 407 2.42 -20.75 8.36
C ARG A 407 2.26 -22.02 9.21
N PRO A 408 2.79 -22.12 10.44
CA PRO A 408 2.53 -23.28 11.28
C PRO A 408 1.03 -23.53 11.55
N GLY A 409 0.18 -22.51 11.39
CA GLY A 409 -1.27 -22.63 11.52
C GLY A 409 -1.90 -23.69 10.62
N PHE A 410 -1.32 -23.95 9.44
CA PHE A 410 -1.78 -25.03 8.55
C PHE A 410 -1.59 -26.43 9.17
N GLU A 411 -0.53 -26.63 9.96
CA GLU A 411 -0.24 -27.90 10.63
C GLU A 411 -1.10 -28.07 11.90
N HIS A 412 -1.50 -26.95 12.52
CA HIS A 412 -2.33 -26.93 13.72
C HIS A 412 -3.83 -26.88 13.42
N ALA A 413 -4.21 -26.73 12.14
CA ALA A 413 -5.60 -26.67 11.75
C ALA A 413 -6.34 -27.98 12.05
N PRO A 414 -7.54 -27.93 12.68
CA PRO A 414 -8.40 -29.10 12.81
C PRO A 414 -8.69 -29.73 11.43
N ALA A 415 -8.84 -31.06 11.38
CA ALA A 415 -9.06 -31.79 10.12
C ALA A 415 -10.29 -31.33 9.30
N GLN A 416 -11.19 -30.58 9.90
CA GLN A 416 -12.39 -30.02 9.27
C GLN A 416 -12.13 -28.66 8.61
N ILE A 417 -10.97 -28.05 8.85
CA ILE A 417 -10.59 -26.75 8.30
C ILE A 417 -9.56 -26.99 7.20
N ASP A 418 -9.94 -26.68 5.98
CA ASP A 418 -9.08 -26.69 4.80
C ASP A 418 -8.74 -25.25 4.43
N ALA A 419 -7.73 -24.68 5.09
CA ALA A 419 -7.33 -23.30 4.84
C ALA A 419 -6.51 -23.24 3.54
N PRO A 420 -6.91 -22.42 2.53
CA PRO A 420 -6.13 -22.25 1.31
C PRO A 420 -4.70 -21.76 1.58
N GLU A 421 -3.73 -22.12 0.73
CA GLU A 421 -2.31 -21.72 0.92
C GLU A 421 -2.12 -20.19 0.99
N ILE A 422 -2.98 -19.43 0.30
CA ILE A 422 -2.95 -17.97 0.30
C ILE A 422 -3.33 -17.35 1.65
N THR A 423 -3.93 -18.12 2.57
CA THR A 423 -4.45 -17.62 3.85
C THR A 423 -3.42 -16.87 4.67
N ALA A 424 -2.21 -17.37 4.81
CA ALA A 424 -1.19 -16.71 5.63
C ALA A 424 -0.78 -15.34 5.05
N GLU A 425 -0.64 -15.22 3.72
CA GLU A 425 -0.35 -13.96 3.04
C GLU A 425 -1.52 -12.98 3.17
N ALA A 426 -2.74 -13.44 2.96
CA ALA A 426 -3.95 -12.63 3.08
C ALA A 426 -4.18 -12.13 4.52
N VAL A 427 -3.97 -12.98 5.52
CA VAL A 427 -4.05 -12.61 6.94
C VAL A 427 -3.01 -11.54 7.28
N ALA A 428 -1.75 -11.71 6.87
CA ALA A 428 -0.71 -10.71 7.10
C ALA A 428 -1.06 -9.35 6.45
N GLY A 429 -1.62 -9.36 5.23
CA GLY A 429 -2.15 -8.17 4.57
C GLY A 429 -3.33 -7.54 5.31
N GLY A 430 -4.21 -8.35 5.88
CA GLY A 430 -5.33 -7.91 6.71
C GLY A 430 -4.87 -7.22 7.98
N ILE A 431 -3.90 -7.80 8.71
CA ILE A 431 -3.27 -7.18 9.88
C ILE A 431 -2.67 -5.82 9.51
N TRP A 432 -1.87 -5.77 8.44
CA TRP A 432 -1.27 -4.53 7.96
C TRP A 432 -2.33 -3.44 7.69
N GLN A 433 -3.43 -3.79 7.02
CA GLN A 433 -4.50 -2.84 6.71
C GLN A 433 -5.19 -2.29 7.96
N VAL A 434 -5.40 -3.13 8.97
CA VAL A 434 -5.97 -2.71 10.25
C VAL A 434 -5.04 -1.73 10.95
N LEU A 435 -3.75 -2.05 11.08
CA LEU A 435 -2.75 -1.14 11.67
C LEU A 435 -2.70 0.19 10.91
N HIS A 436 -2.64 0.12 9.57
CA HIS A 436 -2.64 1.30 8.71
C HIS A 436 -3.88 2.18 8.95
N HIS A 437 -5.07 1.58 9.06
CA HIS A 437 -6.32 2.31 9.30
C HIS A 437 -6.28 3.11 10.60
N TYR A 438 -5.83 2.52 11.70
CA TYR A 438 -5.76 3.21 12.99
C TYR A 438 -4.75 4.36 12.99
N ILE A 439 -3.62 4.19 12.30
CA ILE A 439 -2.60 5.24 12.18
C ILE A 439 -3.10 6.39 11.31
N GLU A 440 -3.65 6.08 10.13
CA GLU A 440 -4.14 7.08 9.17
C GLU A 440 -5.24 7.98 9.74
N HIS A 441 -6.09 7.43 10.64
CA HIS A 441 -7.16 8.17 11.27
C HIS A 441 -6.79 8.75 12.65
N GLU A 442 -5.50 8.74 13.02
CA GLU A 442 -4.99 9.23 14.30
C GLU A 442 -5.63 8.54 15.52
N ARG A 443 -6.10 7.29 15.37
CA ARG A 443 -6.79 6.47 16.37
C ARG A 443 -5.92 5.40 16.99
N MET A 444 -4.59 5.56 16.99
CA MET A 444 -3.66 4.55 17.52
C MET A 444 -3.93 4.18 18.98
N HIS A 445 -4.47 5.11 19.78
CA HIS A 445 -4.84 4.84 21.17
C HIS A 445 -5.97 3.80 21.33
N GLU A 446 -6.75 3.56 20.27
CA GLU A 446 -7.81 2.55 20.25
C GLU A 446 -7.31 1.19 19.71
N LEU A 447 -6.13 1.14 19.12
CA LEU A 447 -5.60 -0.07 18.50
C LEU A 447 -5.33 -1.19 19.51
N CYS A 448 -4.84 -0.85 20.70
CA CYS A 448 -4.62 -1.84 21.74
C CYS A 448 -5.95 -2.46 22.24
N ASP A 449 -7.04 -1.69 22.26
CA ASP A 449 -8.38 -2.21 22.57
C ASP A 449 -8.93 -3.10 21.44
N ALA A 450 -8.43 -2.94 20.22
CA ALA A 450 -8.79 -3.76 19.06
C ALA A 450 -7.95 -5.05 18.92
N ALA A 451 -6.88 -5.23 19.71
CA ALA A 451 -6.00 -6.39 19.65
C ALA A 451 -6.76 -7.73 19.76
N PRO A 452 -7.75 -7.92 20.67
CA PRO A 452 -8.52 -9.17 20.73
C PRO A 452 -9.29 -9.47 19.44
N GLN A 453 -9.86 -8.45 18.77
CA GLN A 453 -10.53 -8.65 17.48
C GLN A 453 -9.52 -9.03 16.40
N LEU A 454 -8.34 -8.41 16.38
CA LEU A 454 -7.29 -8.72 15.43
C LEU A 454 -6.76 -10.14 15.63
N VAL A 455 -6.62 -10.61 16.88
CA VAL A 455 -6.29 -11.99 17.21
C VAL A 455 -7.35 -12.95 16.65
N TYR A 456 -8.63 -12.67 16.91
CA TYR A 456 -9.73 -13.47 16.38
C TYR A 456 -9.67 -13.58 14.86
N LEU A 457 -9.55 -12.44 14.16
CA LEU A 457 -9.50 -12.42 12.70
C LEU A 457 -8.27 -13.16 12.14
N THR A 458 -7.16 -13.12 12.86
CA THR A 458 -5.93 -13.82 12.48
C THR A 458 -6.05 -15.33 12.63
N LEU A 459 -6.62 -15.80 13.73
CA LEU A 459 -6.66 -17.22 14.07
C LEU A 459 -7.84 -17.96 13.41
N ASN A 460 -8.98 -17.28 13.18
CA ASN A 460 -10.20 -17.92 12.71
C ASN A 460 -10.02 -18.83 11.48
N PRO A 461 -9.31 -18.45 10.41
CA PRO A 461 -9.19 -19.32 9.23
C PRO A 461 -8.35 -20.56 9.46
N PHE A 462 -7.56 -20.63 10.53
CA PHE A 462 -6.72 -21.78 10.89
C PHE A 462 -7.34 -22.66 11.96
N THR A 463 -7.95 -22.07 12.99
CA THR A 463 -8.40 -22.79 14.19
C THR A 463 -9.92 -22.92 14.27
N GLY A 464 -10.65 -22.23 13.44
CA GLY A 464 -12.10 -22.09 13.52
C GLY A 464 -12.56 -21.05 14.55
N PRO A 465 -13.85 -20.68 14.50
CA PRO A 465 -14.37 -19.55 15.25
C PRO A 465 -14.37 -19.75 16.76
N GLU A 466 -14.48 -20.99 17.23
CA GLU A 466 -14.60 -21.28 18.67
C GLU A 466 -13.26 -21.06 19.38
N LEU A 467 -12.19 -21.72 18.93
CA LEU A 467 -10.85 -21.59 19.52
C LEU A 467 -10.28 -20.18 19.32
N ALA A 468 -10.49 -19.59 18.14
CA ALA A 468 -10.10 -18.20 17.87
C ALA A 468 -10.76 -17.23 18.85
N ALA A 469 -12.07 -17.40 19.14
CA ALA A 469 -12.80 -16.56 20.08
C ALA A 469 -12.37 -16.78 21.54
N GLU A 470 -12.07 -18.03 21.93
CA GLU A 470 -11.56 -18.35 23.26
C GLU A 470 -10.20 -17.68 23.50
N THR A 471 -9.28 -17.83 22.55
CA THR A 471 -7.93 -17.22 22.62
C THR A 471 -8.02 -15.68 22.68
N ALA A 472 -8.86 -15.07 21.85
CA ALA A 472 -9.06 -13.63 21.86
C ALA A 472 -9.65 -13.10 23.19
N ARG A 473 -10.60 -13.83 23.78
CA ARG A 473 -11.18 -13.48 25.10
C ARG A 473 -10.17 -13.64 26.24
N SER A 474 -9.33 -14.69 26.18
CA SER A 474 -8.24 -14.88 27.15
C SER A 474 -7.27 -13.69 27.15
N LEU A 475 -6.92 -13.18 25.96
CA LEU A 475 -6.10 -11.97 25.84
C LEU A 475 -6.81 -10.76 26.47
N ALA A 476 -8.07 -10.53 26.13
CA ALA A 476 -8.85 -9.41 26.69
C ALA A 476 -8.97 -9.45 28.22
N ALA A 477 -9.03 -10.64 28.83
CA ALA A 477 -9.09 -10.82 30.28
C ALA A 477 -7.72 -10.57 30.94
N SER A 478 -6.62 -10.84 30.28
CA SER A 478 -5.27 -10.63 30.80
C SER A 478 -4.85 -9.15 30.80
N ALA A 479 -5.50 -8.32 29.98
CA ALA A 479 -5.25 -6.88 29.87
C ALA A 479 -6.04 -6.03 30.91
N GLN A 480 -6.88 -6.65 31.74
CA GLN A 480 -7.66 -6.01 32.82
C GLN A 480 -6.96 -6.11 34.17
#